data_745c2b4bfd8c250f971e1c95c620578c
#
_entry.id   745c2b4bfd8c250f971e1c95c620578c
#
_cell.length_a   1.000
_cell.length_b   1.000
_cell.length_c   1.000
_cell.angle_alpha   90.00
_cell.angle_beta   90.00
_cell.angle_gamma   90.00
#
_symmetry.space_group_name_H-M   'P 1'
#
loop_
_entity.id
_entity.type
_entity.pdbx_description
1 polymer ?
#
loop_
_entity_poly.entity_id
_entity_poly.type
_entity_poly.pdbx_seq_one_letter_code
_entity_poly.pdbx_strand_id
1 'polypeptide(L)'
;MGDDPMAGPIAPRDAEKKRKSFYIMRNKQVAGSGQPDGTGTQFIYLNDGRMLSSARLVGGIADEEMLKLMTTVEGLRRLVYAVGVTVEMDEPLTEVGFAFQMYGKTDVYGSGTTIRKKVSADGMENIIKLEDVEWSQDDDIPGQIRFEFPKANQQARVAVRFVLQDGFDAPEPEEENPVDFNCPEYREMLKASLMQTGNNARIKRAIEKARRGGDVTIAFIGGSITQGAGAIPINTECYAWKTFEHFCKLCGRSTEENIHYVKAGVGGTSSELGMIRYDRDVCAEGKVVPDLVIVEYAVNDEGDE
;
A
#
# COMPACT_ATOMS: atom_id res chain seq x y z
N MET A 1 16.43 -0.86 -37.81
CA MET A 1 16.98 -0.07 -36.69
C MET A 1 16.81 -0.93 -35.49
N GLY A 2 17.92 -1.39 -34.92
CA GLY A 2 17.89 -2.35 -33.83
C GLY A 2 17.28 -1.72 -32.56
N ASP A 3 16.40 -2.46 -31.94
CA ASP A 3 15.92 -2.13 -30.61
C ASP A 3 17.13 -2.18 -29.67
N ASP A 4 17.35 -1.10 -28.92
CA ASP A 4 18.39 -1.06 -27.89
C ASP A 4 18.03 -2.06 -26.80
N PRO A 5 18.80 -3.15 -26.60
CA PRO A 5 18.49 -4.14 -25.58
C PRO A 5 18.64 -3.63 -24.14
N MET A 6 19.15 -2.40 -23.96
CA MET A 6 19.27 -1.72 -22.66
C MET A 6 18.15 -0.71 -22.41
N ALA A 7 17.26 -0.46 -23.37
CA ALA A 7 16.04 0.27 -23.09
C ALA A 7 15.18 -0.58 -22.15
N GLY A 8 15.07 -0.16 -20.91
CA GLY A 8 14.23 -0.82 -19.89
C GLY A 8 12.78 -0.99 -20.36
N PRO A 9 11.90 -1.60 -19.55
CA PRO A 9 10.56 -2.02 -19.98
C PRO A 9 9.83 -0.88 -20.65
N ILE A 10 9.67 -1.08 -21.84
CA ILE A 10 9.20 -0.49 -23.05
C ILE A 10 8.37 0.78 -22.87
N ALA A 11 8.97 1.88 -23.25
CA ALA A 11 8.21 3.05 -23.67
C ALA A 11 7.18 2.67 -24.76
N PRO A 12 5.98 3.25 -24.74
CA PRO A 12 4.95 2.98 -25.74
C PRO A 12 5.50 3.16 -27.18
N ARG A 13 5.01 2.36 -28.07
CA ARG A 13 5.34 2.48 -29.50
C ARG A 13 4.51 3.60 -30.10
N ASP A 14 5.05 4.30 -31.05
CA ASP A 14 4.36 5.30 -31.89
C ASP A 14 4.07 6.66 -31.21
N ALA A 15 2.87 7.19 -31.37
CA ALA A 15 2.50 8.53 -30.91
C ALA A 15 2.55 8.71 -29.38
N GLU A 16 2.27 7.66 -28.64
CA GLU A 16 2.30 7.66 -27.16
C GLU A 16 3.71 7.88 -26.61
N LYS A 17 4.76 7.43 -27.32
CA LYS A 17 6.17 7.68 -26.95
C LYS A 17 6.55 9.16 -26.94
N LYS A 18 5.83 10.00 -27.68
CA LYS A 18 6.10 11.44 -27.77
C LYS A 18 5.38 12.24 -26.70
N ARG A 19 4.38 11.64 -26.05
CA ARG A 19 3.59 12.30 -25.00
C ARG A 19 4.31 12.22 -23.68
N LYS A 20 4.25 13.30 -22.91
CA LYS A 20 4.71 13.29 -21.53
C LYS A 20 3.80 12.43 -20.67
N SER A 21 4.34 11.91 -19.59
CA SER A 21 3.60 11.03 -18.68
C SER A 21 4.21 11.07 -17.29
N PHE A 22 3.43 10.70 -16.28
CA PHE A 22 3.92 10.51 -14.92
C PHE A 22 3.28 9.31 -14.25
N TYR A 23 3.95 8.71 -13.28
CA TYR A 23 3.42 7.59 -12.52
C TYR A 23 2.54 8.07 -11.36
N ILE A 24 1.40 7.40 -11.16
CA ILE A 24 0.60 7.48 -9.93
C ILE A 24 0.82 6.25 -9.05
N MET A 25 1.35 5.17 -9.61
CA MET A 25 1.89 4.00 -8.91
C MET A 25 3.12 3.54 -9.66
N ARG A 26 4.20 3.26 -8.95
CA ARG A 26 5.43 2.73 -9.53
C ARG A 26 5.97 1.62 -8.65
N ASN A 27 6.31 0.49 -9.26
CA ASN A 27 6.87 -0.69 -8.57
C ASN A 27 6.09 -1.13 -7.31
N LYS A 28 4.77 -0.91 -7.29
CA LYS A 28 3.95 -1.25 -6.13
C LYS A 28 3.65 -2.73 -6.11
N GLN A 29 3.98 -3.39 -5.00
CA GLN A 29 3.56 -4.77 -4.77
C GLN A 29 2.09 -4.79 -4.33
N VAL A 30 1.31 -5.66 -4.97
CA VAL A 30 -0.10 -5.91 -4.68
C VAL A 30 -0.33 -7.42 -4.55
N ALA A 31 -1.39 -7.80 -3.84
CA ALA A 31 -1.76 -9.21 -3.73
C ALA A 31 -3.27 -9.38 -3.82
N GLY A 32 -3.72 -10.49 -4.33
CA GLY A 32 -5.11 -10.90 -4.24
C GLY A 32 -5.56 -10.89 -2.77
N SER A 33 -6.68 -10.24 -2.48
CA SER A 33 -7.24 -10.21 -1.13
C SER A 33 -7.69 -11.60 -0.71
N GLY A 34 -7.47 -11.94 0.54
CA GLY A 34 -8.01 -13.16 1.14
C GLY A 34 -9.47 -13.00 1.57
N GLN A 35 -10.29 -12.30 0.78
CA GLN A 35 -11.69 -12.09 1.10
C GLN A 35 -12.45 -13.42 1.16
N PRO A 36 -13.44 -13.56 2.04
CA PRO A 36 -14.21 -14.80 2.20
C PRO A 36 -14.96 -15.24 0.95
N ASP A 37 -15.25 -14.33 0.02
CA ASP A 37 -15.90 -14.61 -1.27
C ASP A 37 -14.97 -15.26 -2.31
N GLY A 38 -13.68 -15.42 -1.97
CA GLY A 38 -12.69 -16.01 -2.86
C GLY A 38 -12.23 -15.11 -3.99
N THR A 39 -12.69 -13.83 -4.01
CA THR A 39 -12.21 -12.89 -5.02
C THR A 39 -10.77 -12.46 -4.69
N GLY A 40 -9.87 -12.58 -5.66
CA GLY A 40 -8.50 -12.12 -5.53
C GLY A 40 -8.39 -10.62 -5.82
N THR A 41 -9.24 -9.77 -5.26
CA THR A 41 -9.26 -8.34 -5.58
C THR A 41 -8.42 -7.52 -4.62
N GLN A 42 -7.47 -6.76 -5.14
CA GLN A 42 -6.74 -5.72 -4.42
C GLN A 42 -7.27 -4.35 -4.79
N PHE A 43 -7.81 -3.62 -3.81
CA PHE A 43 -8.24 -2.23 -3.97
C PHE A 43 -7.12 -1.26 -3.65
N ILE A 44 -6.99 -0.23 -4.49
CA ILE A 44 -6.13 0.91 -4.23
C ILE A 44 -7.01 2.16 -4.38
N TYR A 45 -7.27 2.82 -3.26
CA TYR A 45 -8.08 4.04 -3.26
C TYR A 45 -7.26 5.22 -3.77
N LEU A 46 -7.80 5.91 -4.77
CA LEU A 46 -7.23 7.11 -5.35
C LEU A 46 -8.28 8.22 -5.44
N ASN A 47 -9.07 8.41 -4.38
CA ASN A 47 -9.90 9.61 -4.30
C ASN A 47 -9.01 10.87 -4.45
N ASP A 48 -9.63 12.03 -4.62
CA ASP A 48 -8.94 13.30 -4.90
C ASP A 48 -7.64 13.49 -4.10
N GLY A 49 -7.71 13.39 -2.77
CA GLY A 49 -6.55 13.58 -1.90
C GLY A 49 -5.43 12.56 -2.13
N ARG A 50 -5.76 11.30 -2.34
CA ARG A 50 -4.75 10.25 -2.60
C ARG A 50 -4.18 10.33 -4.00
N MET A 51 -4.99 10.70 -4.98
CA MET A 51 -4.51 10.92 -6.35
C MET A 51 -3.52 12.08 -6.40
N LEU A 52 -3.83 13.20 -5.75
CA LEU A 52 -2.93 14.35 -5.65
C LEU A 52 -1.62 14.00 -4.94
N SER A 53 -1.70 13.29 -3.82
CA SER A 53 -0.52 12.82 -3.09
C SER A 53 0.35 11.89 -3.95
N SER A 54 -0.26 10.96 -4.68
CA SER A 54 0.45 10.07 -5.59
C SER A 54 1.09 10.82 -6.74
N ALA A 55 0.39 11.78 -7.36
CA ALA A 55 0.93 12.61 -8.42
C ALA A 55 2.14 13.43 -7.95
N ARG A 56 2.09 13.99 -6.74
CA ARG A 56 3.22 14.74 -6.16
C ARG A 56 4.39 13.84 -5.79
N LEU A 57 4.14 12.77 -5.05
CA LEU A 57 5.20 11.95 -4.43
C LEU A 57 5.79 10.93 -5.41
N VAL A 58 4.96 10.33 -6.27
CA VAL A 58 5.39 9.30 -7.22
C VAL A 58 5.64 9.91 -8.60
N GLY A 59 4.81 10.84 -9.01
CA GLY A 59 4.87 11.48 -10.32
C GLY A 59 5.73 12.74 -10.38
N GLY A 60 6.17 13.28 -9.24
CA GLY A 60 6.95 14.51 -9.18
C GLY A 60 6.21 15.77 -9.64
N ILE A 61 4.87 15.73 -9.71
CA ILE A 61 4.08 16.85 -10.21
C ILE A 61 4.00 17.96 -9.16
N ALA A 62 4.54 19.14 -9.50
CA ALA A 62 4.49 20.34 -8.68
C ALA A 62 3.50 21.40 -9.22
N ASP A 63 3.01 21.24 -10.44
CA ASP A 63 2.08 22.16 -11.08
C ASP A 63 0.69 22.05 -10.45
N GLU A 64 0.27 23.08 -9.70
CA GLU A 64 -1.01 23.13 -8.98
C GLU A 64 -2.22 23.13 -9.92
N GLU A 65 -2.11 23.67 -11.15
CA GLU A 65 -3.21 23.60 -12.11
C GLU A 65 -3.41 22.18 -12.65
N MET A 66 -2.34 21.44 -12.92
CA MET A 66 -2.43 20.03 -13.26
C MET A 66 -3.02 19.21 -12.11
N LEU A 67 -2.56 19.44 -10.87
CA LEU A 67 -3.08 18.77 -9.69
C LEU A 67 -4.59 19.02 -9.53
N LYS A 68 -5.04 20.26 -9.73
CA LYS A 68 -6.45 20.63 -9.66
C LYS A 68 -7.29 19.91 -10.73
N LEU A 69 -6.78 19.71 -11.94
CA LEU A 69 -7.47 18.93 -12.97
C LEU A 69 -7.73 17.47 -12.53
N MET A 70 -6.91 16.90 -11.70
CA MET A 70 -7.08 15.52 -11.22
C MET A 70 -8.14 15.36 -10.12
N THR A 71 -8.72 16.44 -9.61
CA THR A 71 -9.75 16.37 -8.56
C THR A 71 -11.14 16.01 -9.09
N THR A 72 -11.37 16.12 -10.40
CA THR A 72 -12.64 15.81 -11.04
C THR A 72 -12.44 14.90 -12.25
N VAL A 73 -13.46 14.13 -12.61
CA VAL A 73 -13.41 13.28 -13.82
C VAL A 73 -13.30 14.13 -15.10
N GLU A 74 -13.99 15.25 -15.15
CA GLU A 74 -13.87 16.19 -16.29
C GLU A 74 -12.44 16.72 -16.44
N GLY A 75 -11.83 17.16 -15.34
CA GLY A 75 -10.45 17.63 -15.33
C GLY A 75 -9.46 16.53 -15.71
N LEU A 76 -9.64 15.31 -15.16
CA LEU A 76 -8.83 14.14 -15.50
C LEU A 76 -8.86 13.86 -17.01
N ARG A 77 -10.03 13.91 -17.65
CA ARG A 77 -10.18 13.69 -19.10
C ARG A 77 -9.51 14.76 -19.93
N ARG A 78 -9.44 16.00 -19.43
CA ARG A 78 -8.71 17.10 -20.09
C ARG A 78 -7.21 16.95 -19.98
N LEU A 79 -6.73 16.37 -18.88
CA LEU A 79 -5.30 16.20 -18.58
C LEU A 79 -4.73 14.93 -19.19
N VAL A 80 -5.45 13.82 -19.10
CA VAL A 80 -4.96 12.47 -19.40
C VAL A 80 -5.48 11.98 -20.75
N TYR A 81 -4.57 11.59 -21.63
CA TYR A 81 -4.83 10.95 -22.91
C TYR A 81 -5.10 9.44 -22.73
N ALA A 82 -4.23 8.77 -21.97
CA ALA A 82 -4.31 7.33 -21.75
C ALA A 82 -3.79 6.94 -20.38
N VAL A 83 -4.23 5.79 -19.89
CA VAL A 83 -3.71 5.13 -18.69
C VAL A 83 -2.83 3.96 -19.13
N GLY A 84 -1.55 4.01 -18.77
CA GLY A 84 -0.61 2.92 -18.94
C GLY A 84 -0.61 2.03 -17.69
N VAL A 85 -0.81 0.73 -17.88
CA VAL A 85 -0.90 -0.26 -16.79
C VAL A 85 0.12 -1.36 -17.05
N THR A 86 1.04 -1.57 -16.11
CA THR A 86 2.00 -2.67 -16.13
C THR A 86 1.72 -3.60 -14.97
N VAL A 87 1.68 -4.90 -15.25
CA VAL A 87 1.55 -5.96 -14.24
C VAL A 87 2.63 -7.00 -14.51
N GLU A 88 3.43 -7.31 -13.50
CA GLU A 88 4.48 -8.32 -13.54
C GLU A 88 4.23 -9.34 -12.43
N MET A 89 4.16 -10.62 -12.79
CA MET A 89 3.95 -11.73 -11.86
C MET A 89 5.03 -12.80 -12.04
N ASP A 90 5.45 -13.40 -10.94
CA ASP A 90 6.38 -14.54 -10.94
C ASP A 90 5.68 -15.84 -11.36
N GLU A 91 4.36 -15.94 -11.19
CA GLU A 91 3.57 -17.09 -11.61
C GLU A 91 3.13 -16.94 -13.08
N PRO A 92 3.02 -18.04 -13.83
CA PRO A 92 2.59 -17.99 -15.22
C PRO A 92 1.10 -17.69 -15.34
N LEU A 93 0.72 -16.46 -15.08
CA LEU A 93 -0.61 -15.92 -15.30
C LEU A 93 -0.58 -15.02 -16.54
N THR A 94 -1.49 -15.25 -17.48
CA THR A 94 -1.50 -14.49 -18.73
C THR A 94 -2.15 -13.12 -18.60
N GLU A 95 -3.19 -13.00 -17.77
CA GLU A 95 -3.97 -11.78 -17.63
C GLU A 95 -4.44 -11.55 -16.19
N VAL A 96 -4.50 -10.28 -15.80
CA VAL A 96 -5.10 -9.78 -14.56
C VAL A 96 -6.21 -8.79 -14.92
N GLY A 97 -7.30 -8.79 -14.17
CA GLY A 97 -8.33 -7.76 -14.30
C GLY A 97 -7.80 -6.42 -13.77
N PHE A 98 -8.03 -5.37 -14.54
CA PHE A 98 -7.78 -3.99 -14.13
C PHE A 98 -9.10 -3.23 -14.18
N ALA A 99 -9.40 -2.47 -13.12
CA ALA A 99 -10.55 -1.58 -13.08
C ALA A 99 -10.13 -0.21 -12.51
N PHE A 100 -10.50 0.84 -13.22
CA PHE A 100 -10.41 2.21 -12.71
C PHE A 100 -11.82 2.78 -12.63
N GLN A 101 -12.31 2.94 -11.41
CA GLN A 101 -13.66 3.39 -11.11
C GLN A 101 -13.67 4.88 -10.79
N MET A 102 -14.58 5.61 -11.44
CA MET A 102 -14.97 6.95 -11.06
C MET A 102 -16.12 6.88 -10.07
N TYR A 103 -16.18 7.80 -9.12
CA TYR A 103 -17.31 7.93 -8.22
C TYR A 103 -18.39 8.79 -8.86
N GLY A 104 -19.63 8.42 -8.64
CA GLY A 104 -20.79 9.14 -9.14
C GLY A 104 -21.31 10.18 -8.15
N LYS A 105 -22.04 11.19 -8.68
CA LYS A 105 -22.69 12.24 -7.88
C LYS A 105 -23.89 11.70 -7.10
N THR A 106 -24.68 10.83 -7.73
CA THR A 106 -25.93 10.32 -7.15
C THR A 106 -25.73 9.02 -6.37
N ASP A 107 -24.85 8.15 -6.86
CA ASP A 107 -24.41 6.94 -6.17
C ASP A 107 -22.89 6.80 -6.32
N VAL A 108 -22.20 7.00 -5.20
CA VAL A 108 -20.74 7.02 -5.16
C VAL A 108 -20.10 5.79 -5.83
N TYR A 109 -20.67 4.64 -5.65
CA TYR A 109 -20.07 3.38 -6.14
C TYR A 109 -20.78 2.77 -7.37
N GLY A 110 -22.00 3.23 -7.70
CA GLY A 110 -22.84 2.58 -8.71
C GLY A 110 -23.09 3.39 -9.97
N SER A 111 -23.06 4.72 -9.93
CA SER A 111 -23.48 5.56 -11.06
C SER A 111 -22.34 6.17 -11.88
N GLY A 112 -21.10 6.13 -11.35
CA GLY A 112 -19.92 6.59 -12.08
C GLY A 112 -19.36 5.55 -13.05
N THR A 113 -18.55 6.01 -13.99
CA THR A 113 -17.87 5.18 -14.98
C THR A 113 -16.90 4.20 -14.30
N THR A 114 -16.88 2.97 -14.76
CA THR A 114 -15.83 2.01 -14.43
C THR A 114 -15.15 1.50 -15.70
N ILE A 115 -13.90 1.90 -15.90
CA ILE A 115 -13.05 1.38 -16.97
C ILE A 115 -12.57 -0.01 -16.54
N ARG A 116 -12.98 -1.07 -17.25
CA ARG A 116 -12.56 -2.45 -16.98
C ARG A 116 -11.82 -3.00 -18.17
N LYS A 117 -10.64 -3.55 -17.93
CA LYS A 117 -9.80 -4.22 -18.94
C LYS A 117 -9.14 -5.45 -18.35
N LYS A 118 -8.88 -6.45 -19.17
CA LYS A 118 -7.88 -7.47 -18.90
C LYS A 118 -6.55 -6.97 -19.41
N VAL A 119 -5.52 -7.04 -18.58
CA VAL A 119 -4.16 -6.60 -18.89
C VAL A 119 -3.20 -7.78 -18.77
N SER A 120 -2.22 -7.85 -19.66
CA SER A 120 -1.19 -8.89 -19.59
C SER A 120 -0.37 -8.74 -18.32
N ALA A 121 0.01 -9.87 -17.73
CA ALA A 121 0.81 -9.92 -16.49
C ALA A 121 2.27 -10.30 -16.74
N ASP A 122 2.79 -9.94 -17.91
CA ASP A 122 4.12 -10.27 -18.43
C ASP A 122 5.16 -9.15 -18.26
N GLY A 123 4.82 -8.10 -17.54
CA GLY A 123 5.66 -6.91 -17.36
C GLY A 123 5.58 -5.91 -18.50
N MET A 124 4.79 -6.21 -19.54
CA MET A 124 4.58 -5.27 -20.66
C MET A 124 3.50 -4.26 -20.31
N GLU A 125 3.66 -3.03 -20.80
CA GLU A 125 2.67 -1.99 -20.57
C GLU A 125 1.44 -2.15 -21.46
N ASN A 126 0.26 -2.09 -20.85
CA ASN A 126 -1.03 -2.03 -21.53
C ASN A 126 -1.53 -0.58 -21.54
N ILE A 127 -1.84 -0.04 -22.71
CA ILE A 127 -2.33 1.33 -22.89
C ILE A 127 -3.85 1.33 -23.06
N ILE A 128 -4.53 2.10 -22.21
CA ILE A 128 -5.99 2.28 -22.21
C ILE A 128 -6.27 3.75 -22.55
N LYS A 129 -6.70 4.02 -23.78
CA LYS A 129 -7.03 5.38 -24.21
C LYS A 129 -8.35 5.84 -23.61
N LEU A 130 -8.38 7.05 -23.08
CA LEU A 130 -9.59 7.59 -22.46
C LEU A 130 -10.62 8.06 -23.49
N GLU A 131 -10.24 8.28 -24.75
CA GLU A 131 -11.16 8.57 -25.86
C GLU A 131 -12.08 7.37 -26.22
N ASP A 132 -11.64 6.13 -25.91
CA ASP A 132 -12.38 4.90 -26.15
C ASP A 132 -13.37 4.55 -25.01
N VAL A 133 -13.50 5.39 -24.00
CA VAL A 133 -14.32 5.16 -22.81
C VAL A 133 -15.67 5.83 -22.94
N GLU A 134 -16.74 5.07 -22.70
CA GLU A 134 -18.09 5.61 -22.53
C GLU A 134 -18.25 6.17 -21.12
N TRP A 135 -18.37 7.49 -21.01
CA TRP A 135 -18.41 8.20 -19.73
C TRP A 135 -19.85 8.41 -19.26
N SER A 136 -20.08 8.19 -17.98
CA SER A 136 -21.36 8.49 -17.33
C SER A 136 -21.56 10.01 -17.20
N GLN A 137 -22.80 10.44 -17.34
CA GLN A 137 -23.18 11.84 -17.05
C GLN A 137 -23.13 12.15 -15.54
N ASP A 138 -23.10 11.09 -14.73
CA ASP A 138 -23.07 11.19 -13.27
C ASP A 138 -21.65 11.14 -12.69
N ASP A 139 -20.61 11.07 -13.53
CA ASP A 139 -19.21 11.10 -13.08
C ASP A 139 -18.90 12.38 -12.27
N ASP A 140 -18.19 12.19 -11.15
CA ASP A 140 -17.78 13.27 -10.26
C ASP A 140 -16.25 13.30 -10.07
N ILE A 141 -15.72 12.42 -9.25
CA ILE A 141 -14.31 12.37 -8.92
C ILE A 141 -13.67 11.01 -9.28
N PRO A 142 -12.36 10.98 -9.58
CA PRO A 142 -11.64 9.72 -9.70
C PRO A 142 -11.67 8.95 -8.39
N GLY A 143 -12.11 7.70 -8.44
CA GLY A 143 -12.39 6.89 -7.26
C GLY A 143 -11.27 5.93 -6.91
N GLN A 144 -11.32 4.71 -7.43
CA GLN A 144 -10.39 3.65 -7.03
C GLN A 144 -9.86 2.84 -8.21
N ILE A 145 -8.61 2.39 -8.08
CA ILE A 145 -8.02 1.40 -8.95
C ILE A 145 -8.07 0.04 -8.27
N ARG A 146 -8.42 -0.99 -9.04
CA ARG A 146 -8.45 -2.38 -8.60
C ARG A 146 -7.63 -3.25 -9.53
N PHE A 147 -6.92 -4.21 -8.94
CA PHE A 147 -6.33 -5.35 -9.64
C PHE A 147 -7.08 -6.59 -9.16
N GLU A 148 -7.63 -7.35 -10.11
CA GLU A 148 -8.50 -8.49 -9.86
C GLU A 148 -7.77 -9.77 -10.27
N PHE A 149 -7.33 -10.55 -9.28
CA PHE A 149 -6.57 -11.78 -9.47
C PHE A 149 -7.51 -12.98 -9.47
N PRO A 150 -7.24 -14.04 -10.26
CA PRO A 150 -8.05 -15.25 -10.26
C PRO A 150 -8.08 -15.99 -8.92
N LYS A 151 -7.05 -15.81 -8.10
CA LYS A 151 -6.92 -16.46 -6.80
C LYS A 151 -6.47 -15.47 -5.74
N ALA A 152 -6.93 -15.66 -4.50
CA ALA A 152 -6.40 -14.98 -3.34
C ALA A 152 -4.89 -15.28 -3.16
N ASN A 153 -4.17 -14.33 -2.58
CA ASN A 153 -2.74 -14.40 -2.30
C ASN A 153 -1.79 -14.47 -3.53
N GLN A 154 -2.28 -14.41 -4.76
CA GLN A 154 -1.41 -14.14 -5.90
C GLN A 154 -0.80 -12.75 -5.76
N GLN A 155 0.48 -12.61 -6.08
CA GLN A 155 1.23 -11.37 -5.93
C GLN A 155 1.65 -10.86 -7.30
N ALA A 156 1.65 -9.55 -7.45
CA ALA A 156 2.15 -8.87 -8.63
C ALA A 156 2.88 -7.58 -8.25
N ARG A 157 3.84 -7.19 -9.08
CA ARG A 157 4.40 -5.85 -9.11
C ARG A 157 3.64 -5.05 -10.15
N VAL A 158 3.12 -3.89 -9.78
CA VAL A 158 2.29 -3.08 -10.68
C VAL A 158 2.82 -1.67 -10.80
N ALA A 159 2.58 -1.07 -11.96
CA ALA A 159 2.75 0.35 -12.20
C ALA A 159 1.54 0.89 -12.95
N VAL A 160 1.14 2.12 -12.63
CA VAL A 160 0.11 2.87 -13.34
C VAL A 160 0.65 4.26 -13.62
N ARG A 161 0.64 4.66 -14.89
CA ARG A 161 1.03 6.00 -15.30
C ARG A 161 -0.08 6.69 -16.09
N PHE A 162 -0.13 8.00 -16.00
CA PHE A 162 -0.97 8.82 -16.83
C PHE A 162 -0.15 9.39 -18.00
N VAL A 163 -0.55 9.07 -19.22
CA VAL A 163 -0.04 9.68 -20.44
C VAL A 163 -0.83 10.95 -20.68
N LEU A 164 -0.15 12.07 -20.83
CA LEU A 164 -0.76 13.39 -20.89
C LEU A 164 -1.32 13.75 -22.26
N GLN A 165 -2.34 14.59 -22.27
CA GLN A 165 -2.78 15.29 -23.48
C GLN A 165 -1.69 16.28 -23.95
N ASP A 166 -1.75 16.66 -25.22
CA ASP A 166 -0.83 17.63 -25.78
C ASP A 166 -0.95 18.99 -25.04
N GLY A 167 0.18 19.62 -24.78
CA GLY A 167 0.24 20.90 -24.08
C GLY A 167 0.48 20.79 -22.56
N PHE A 168 0.47 19.59 -22.00
CA PHE A 168 0.89 19.35 -20.61
C PHE A 168 2.30 18.76 -20.56
N ASP A 169 3.01 19.02 -19.48
CA ASP A 169 4.36 18.53 -19.22
C ASP A 169 4.46 17.83 -17.88
N ALA A 170 5.39 16.90 -17.75
CA ALA A 170 5.69 16.20 -16.52
C ALA A 170 7.20 15.95 -16.41
N PRO A 171 7.78 15.92 -15.21
CA PRO A 171 9.18 15.56 -15.04
C PRO A 171 9.43 14.12 -15.49
N GLU A 172 10.62 13.87 -16.01
CA GLU A 172 11.05 12.49 -16.25
C GLU A 172 11.12 11.75 -14.89
N PRO A 173 10.64 10.49 -14.85
CA PRO A 173 10.69 9.73 -13.62
C PRO A 173 12.15 9.54 -13.16
N GLU A 174 12.44 9.91 -11.93
CA GLU A 174 13.74 9.62 -11.34
C GLU A 174 13.93 8.10 -11.19
N GLU A 175 15.16 7.61 -11.39
CA GLU A 175 15.50 6.23 -11.07
C GLU A 175 15.40 6.02 -9.56
N GLU A 176 14.63 5.01 -9.13
CA GLU A 176 14.58 4.62 -7.73
C GLU A 176 15.90 3.94 -7.34
N ASN A 177 16.74 4.65 -6.62
CA ASN A 177 17.86 4.00 -5.96
C ASN A 177 17.36 3.26 -4.71
N PRO A 178 17.66 1.97 -4.56
CA PRO A 178 17.28 1.24 -3.36
C PRO A 178 17.93 1.90 -2.14
N VAL A 179 17.13 2.09 -1.08
CA VAL A 179 17.62 2.67 0.18
C VAL A 179 18.60 1.68 0.82
N ASP A 180 19.85 2.10 1.00
CA ASP A 180 20.80 1.35 1.80
C ASP A 180 20.57 1.64 3.29
N PHE A 181 19.82 0.75 3.95
CA PHE A 181 19.54 0.82 5.39
C PHE A 181 20.78 0.70 6.28
N ASN A 182 21.95 0.35 5.72
CA ASN A 182 23.21 0.23 6.45
C ASN A 182 24.11 1.46 6.28
N CYS A 183 23.75 2.39 5.42
CA CYS A 183 24.54 3.60 5.22
C CYS A 183 24.59 4.47 6.50
N PRO A 184 25.67 5.18 6.75
CA PRO A 184 25.81 6.04 7.92
C PRO A 184 24.71 7.10 8.03
N GLU A 185 24.31 7.68 6.91
CA GLU A 185 23.29 8.73 6.82
C GLU A 185 21.93 8.24 7.29
N TYR A 186 21.53 7.02 6.89
CA TYR A 186 20.28 6.40 7.36
C TYR A 186 20.33 6.13 8.87
N ARG A 187 21.45 5.66 9.38
CA ARG A 187 21.64 5.43 10.82
C ARG A 187 21.58 6.72 11.63
N GLU A 188 22.18 7.81 11.15
CA GLU A 188 22.07 9.11 11.79
C GLU A 188 20.64 9.66 11.76
N MET A 189 19.90 9.47 10.65
CA MET A 189 18.49 9.81 10.56
C MET A 189 17.66 9.04 11.61
N LEU A 190 17.88 7.73 11.77
CA LEU A 190 17.22 6.93 12.81
C LEU A 190 17.55 7.41 14.23
N LYS A 191 18.80 7.81 14.49
CA LYS A 191 19.17 8.38 15.79
C LYS A 191 18.47 9.71 16.04
N ALA A 192 18.40 10.57 15.02
CA ALA A 192 17.75 11.87 15.12
C ALA A 192 16.22 11.74 15.33
N SER A 193 15.59 10.65 14.88
CA SER A 193 14.17 10.38 15.09
C SER A 193 13.83 9.94 16.52
N LEU A 194 14.83 9.55 17.33
CA LEU A 194 14.63 9.09 18.70
C LEU A 194 14.46 10.27 19.65
N MET A 195 13.22 10.56 20.03
CA MET A 195 12.94 11.65 20.98
C MET A 195 13.48 11.36 22.40
N GLN A 196 13.29 10.15 22.88
CA GLN A 196 13.71 9.70 24.21
C GLN A 196 13.76 8.18 24.32
N THR A 197 14.61 7.66 25.15
CA THR A 197 14.72 6.22 25.40
C THR A 197 13.66 5.70 26.38
N GLY A 198 12.99 6.57 27.12
CA GLY A 198 12.02 6.22 28.14
C GLY A 198 12.55 5.31 29.26
N ASN A 199 11.64 4.70 30.01
CA ASN A 199 12.00 3.72 31.04
C ASN A 199 12.01 2.30 30.47
N ASN A 200 13.19 1.77 30.19
CA ASN A 200 13.38 0.46 29.56
C ASN A 200 13.29 -0.73 30.55
N ALA A 201 13.03 -0.49 31.84
CA ALA A 201 13.10 -1.53 32.85
C ALA A 201 12.16 -2.73 32.60
N ARG A 202 10.96 -2.45 32.06
CA ARG A 202 9.99 -3.52 31.73
C ARG A 202 10.44 -4.37 30.54
N ILE A 203 10.91 -3.73 29.46
CA ILE A 203 11.44 -4.42 28.28
C ILE A 203 12.66 -5.26 28.66
N LYS A 204 13.58 -4.72 29.45
CA LYS A 204 14.76 -5.47 29.93
C LYS A 204 14.36 -6.71 30.72
N ARG A 205 13.36 -6.61 31.60
CA ARG A 205 12.85 -7.76 32.36
C ARG A 205 12.24 -8.84 31.45
N ALA A 206 11.47 -8.45 30.45
CA ALA A 206 10.91 -9.40 29.49
C ALA A 206 12.04 -10.12 28.69
N ILE A 207 13.05 -9.38 28.23
CA ILE A 207 14.23 -9.95 27.56
C ILE A 207 14.96 -10.93 28.49
N GLU A 208 15.23 -10.56 29.73
CA GLU A 208 15.92 -11.43 30.69
C GLU A 208 15.10 -12.69 31.02
N LYS A 209 13.79 -12.58 31.19
CA LYS A 209 12.87 -13.69 31.40
C LYS A 209 12.94 -14.65 30.22
N ALA A 210 12.83 -14.14 28.98
CA ALA A 210 12.91 -14.95 27.77
C ALA A 210 14.26 -15.68 27.63
N ARG A 211 15.36 -14.97 27.86
CA ARG A 211 16.72 -15.54 27.79
C ARG A 211 16.97 -16.66 28.80
N ARG A 212 16.30 -16.61 29.96
CA ARG A 212 16.35 -17.66 30.98
C ARG A 212 15.42 -18.84 30.68
N GLY A 213 14.68 -18.82 29.56
CA GLY A 213 13.73 -19.87 29.18
C GLY A 213 12.35 -19.75 29.83
N GLY A 214 12.04 -18.62 30.50
CA GLY A 214 10.70 -18.35 30.99
C GLY A 214 9.77 -17.92 29.87
N ASP A 215 8.49 -18.34 29.95
CA ASP A 215 7.47 -17.95 28.97
C ASP A 215 7.20 -16.45 28.98
N VAL A 216 7.31 -15.83 27.82
CA VAL A 216 7.06 -14.40 27.62
C VAL A 216 5.99 -14.23 26.57
N THR A 217 4.95 -13.46 26.89
CA THR A 217 3.91 -13.09 25.93
C THR A 217 4.06 -11.64 25.52
N ILE A 218 4.18 -11.42 24.19
CA ILE A 218 4.21 -10.10 23.57
C ILE A 218 2.92 -9.92 22.79
N ALA A 219 2.15 -8.91 23.16
CA ALA A 219 0.89 -8.58 22.52
C ALA A 219 0.97 -7.27 21.76
N PHE A 220 0.29 -7.23 20.63
CA PHE A 220 0.13 -6.05 19.79
C PHE A 220 -1.36 -5.76 19.67
N ILE A 221 -1.80 -4.59 20.09
CA ILE A 221 -3.18 -4.13 19.94
C ILE A 221 -3.19 -2.79 19.24
N GLY A 222 -4.10 -2.63 18.26
CA GLY A 222 -4.13 -1.43 17.44
C GLY A 222 -5.17 -1.47 16.34
N GLY A 223 -5.08 -0.49 15.45
CA GLY A 223 -5.92 -0.33 14.27
C GLY A 223 -5.44 -1.17 13.07
N SER A 224 -5.66 -0.63 11.86
CA SER A 224 -5.30 -1.28 10.59
C SER A 224 -3.79 -1.50 10.44
N ILE A 225 -2.95 -0.62 10.96
CA ILE A 225 -1.50 -0.77 10.90
C ILE A 225 -1.07 -1.99 11.72
N THR A 226 -1.61 -2.17 12.92
CA THR A 226 -1.36 -3.36 13.74
C THR A 226 -1.95 -4.64 13.12
N GLN A 227 -3.10 -4.54 12.46
CA GLN A 227 -3.65 -5.64 11.65
C GLN A 227 -2.71 -6.03 10.52
N GLY A 228 -1.94 -5.08 9.98
CA GLY A 228 -0.96 -5.27 8.91
C GLY A 228 -1.44 -4.80 7.55
N ALA A 229 -2.35 -3.82 7.51
CA ALA A 229 -2.82 -3.24 6.25
C ALA A 229 -1.64 -2.73 5.41
N GLY A 230 -1.59 -3.15 4.15
CA GLY A 230 -0.51 -2.82 3.22
C GLY A 230 0.72 -3.75 3.28
N ALA A 231 0.81 -4.63 4.29
CA ALA A 231 1.86 -5.64 4.34
C ALA A 231 1.47 -6.89 3.53
N ILE A 232 2.42 -7.48 2.82
CA ILE A 232 2.20 -8.65 1.95
C ILE A 232 3.31 -9.69 2.15
N PRO A 233 3.00 -10.87 2.70
CA PRO A 233 1.74 -11.28 3.35
C PRO A 233 1.45 -10.53 4.65
N ILE A 234 0.16 -10.28 4.91
CA ILE A 234 -0.31 -9.46 6.05
C ILE A 234 0.13 -9.98 7.42
N ASN A 235 0.34 -11.28 7.56
CA ASN A 235 0.67 -11.88 8.85
C ASN A 235 2.17 -11.95 9.14
N THR A 236 3.03 -11.92 8.12
CA THR A 236 4.48 -12.12 8.26
C THR A 236 5.31 -10.90 7.86
N GLU A 237 4.71 -9.95 7.11
CA GLU A 237 5.39 -8.74 6.68
C GLU A 237 4.92 -7.48 7.45
N CYS A 238 3.90 -7.60 8.31
CA CYS A 238 3.47 -6.49 9.15
C CYS A 238 4.50 -6.16 10.25
N TYR A 239 4.49 -4.90 10.72
CA TYR A 239 5.42 -4.45 11.75
C TYR A 239 5.34 -5.28 13.03
N ALA A 240 4.13 -5.70 13.41
CA ALA A 240 3.92 -6.48 14.63
C ALA A 240 4.68 -7.82 14.58
N TRP A 241 4.58 -8.55 13.46
CA TRP A 241 5.35 -9.79 13.29
C TRP A 241 6.85 -9.54 13.21
N LYS A 242 7.30 -8.55 12.43
CA LYS A 242 8.73 -8.22 12.30
C LYS A 242 9.35 -7.79 13.65
N THR A 243 8.61 -7.04 14.44
CA THR A 243 9.04 -6.68 15.81
C THR A 243 9.15 -7.93 16.71
N PHE A 244 8.16 -8.83 16.64
CA PHE A 244 8.20 -10.09 17.36
C PHE A 244 9.39 -10.96 16.95
N GLU A 245 9.63 -11.17 15.64
CA GLU A 245 10.81 -11.91 15.14
C GLU A 245 12.13 -11.30 15.65
N HIS A 246 12.25 -9.98 15.59
CA HIS A 246 13.43 -9.28 16.08
C HIS A 246 13.62 -9.44 17.58
N PHE A 247 12.53 -9.40 18.34
CA PHE A 247 12.59 -9.63 19.78
C PHE A 247 13.07 -11.05 20.08
N CYS A 248 12.55 -12.05 19.39
CA CYS A 248 13.03 -13.44 19.51
C CYS A 248 14.53 -13.55 19.21
N LYS A 249 14.97 -12.99 18.09
CA LYS A 249 16.41 -12.95 17.72
C LYS A 249 17.25 -12.25 18.77
N LEU A 250 16.80 -11.12 19.33
CA LEU A 250 17.46 -10.40 20.39
C LEU A 250 17.61 -11.24 21.69
N CYS A 251 16.63 -12.08 21.95
CA CYS A 251 16.66 -13.00 23.09
C CYS A 251 17.47 -14.28 22.81
N GLY A 252 17.91 -14.53 21.57
CA GLY A 252 18.59 -15.76 21.16
C GLY A 252 17.63 -16.97 21.15
N ARG A 253 16.34 -16.73 20.77
CA ARG A 253 15.27 -17.72 20.72
C ARG A 253 14.66 -17.81 19.33
N SER A 254 14.03 -18.92 19.01
CA SER A 254 13.17 -19.03 17.84
C SER A 254 11.75 -18.54 18.14
N THR A 255 10.95 -18.32 17.10
CA THR A 255 9.56 -17.83 17.21
C THR A 255 8.58 -18.89 17.78
N GLU A 256 9.03 -20.11 17.97
CA GLU A 256 8.18 -21.24 18.43
C GLU A 256 8.59 -21.79 19.81
N GLU A 257 9.54 -21.14 20.48
CA GLU A 257 10.02 -21.61 21.79
C GLU A 257 9.14 -21.05 22.93
N ASN A 258 9.73 -20.20 23.75
CA ASN A 258 9.12 -19.68 24.96
C ASN A 258 8.67 -18.22 24.85
N ILE A 259 8.56 -17.69 23.62
CA ILE A 259 8.06 -16.34 23.38
C ILE A 259 6.80 -16.45 22.53
N HIS A 260 5.68 -15.96 23.09
CA HIS A 260 4.35 -16.10 22.52
C HIS A 260 3.89 -14.79 21.89
N TYR A 261 3.27 -14.89 20.73
CA TYR A 261 2.79 -13.78 19.92
C TYR A 261 1.26 -13.65 20.03
N VAL A 262 0.79 -12.45 20.37
CA VAL A 262 -0.63 -12.11 20.33
C VAL A 262 -0.81 -10.90 19.42
N LYS A 263 -1.62 -11.02 18.37
CA LYS A 263 -1.94 -9.94 17.43
C LYS A 263 -3.43 -9.61 17.51
N ALA A 264 -3.74 -8.45 18.06
CA ALA A 264 -5.10 -7.93 18.28
C ALA A 264 -5.34 -6.63 17.47
N GLY A 265 -4.85 -6.56 16.23
CA GLY A 265 -5.11 -5.45 15.31
C GLY A 265 -6.46 -5.61 14.62
N VAL A 266 -7.28 -4.55 14.62
CA VAL A 266 -8.57 -4.48 13.90
C VAL A 266 -8.67 -3.16 13.17
N GLY A 267 -8.78 -3.22 11.84
CA GLY A 267 -8.81 -2.03 10.99
C GLY A 267 -9.98 -1.09 11.28
N GLY A 268 -9.73 0.22 11.19
CA GLY A 268 -10.74 1.25 11.39
C GLY A 268 -11.19 1.44 12.85
N THR A 269 -10.41 0.97 13.83
CA THR A 269 -10.79 1.08 15.25
C THR A 269 -9.89 2.05 16.02
N SER A 270 -10.48 2.79 16.95
CA SER A 270 -9.81 3.69 17.90
C SER A 270 -9.33 2.96 19.16
N SER A 271 -8.56 3.67 19.98
CA SER A 271 -8.11 3.18 21.28
C SER A 271 -9.26 2.88 22.24
N GLU A 272 -10.38 3.58 22.15
CA GLU A 272 -11.58 3.31 22.96
C GLU A 272 -12.12 1.89 22.71
N LEU A 273 -12.26 1.50 21.44
CA LEU A 273 -12.65 0.13 21.12
C LEU A 273 -11.56 -0.86 21.51
N GLY A 274 -10.29 -0.46 21.38
CA GLY A 274 -9.15 -1.24 21.87
C GLY A 274 -9.25 -1.57 23.35
N MET A 275 -9.59 -0.59 24.17
CA MET A 275 -9.79 -0.75 25.61
C MET A 275 -10.92 -1.74 25.92
N ILE A 276 -12.06 -1.63 25.24
CA ILE A 276 -13.22 -2.53 25.46
C ILE A 276 -12.87 -3.99 25.15
N ARG A 277 -12.11 -4.24 24.07
CA ARG A 277 -11.77 -5.59 23.60
C ARG A 277 -10.47 -6.16 24.18
N TYR A 278 -9.74 -5.40 25.00
CA TYR A 278 -8.42 -5.77 25.52
C TYR A 278 -8.44 -7.10 26.26
N ASP A 279 -9.38 -7.29 27.21
CA ASP A 279 -9.47 -8.52 28.00
C ASP A 279 -9.73 -9.75 27.11
N ARG A 280 -10.62 -9.62 26.14
CA ARG A 280 -10.95 -10.71 25.21
C ARG A 280 -9.80 -11.02 24.24
N ASP A 281 -9.26 -9.98 23.57
CA ASP A 281 -8.37 -10.16 22.41
C ASP A 281 -6.88 -10.26 22.79
N VAL A 282 -6.51 -9.68 23.94
CA VAL A 282 -5.12 -9.69 24.42
C VAL A 282 -4.94 -10.66 25.58
N CYS A 283 -5.87 -10.64 26.56
CA CYS A 283 -5.76 -11.47 27.75
C CYS A 283 -6.50 -12.82 27.64
N ALA A 284 -7.17 -13.10 26.52
CA ALA A 284 -7.97 -14.30 26.33
C ALA A 284 -8.91 -14.58 27.54
N GLU A 285 -9.65 -13.57 27.96
CA GLU A 285 -10.54 -13.60 29.12
C GLU A 285 -9.81 -13.98 30.41
N GLY A 286 -8.66 -13.37 30.65
CA GLY A 286 -7.85 -13.58 31.86
C GLY A 286 -6.97 -14.84 31.86
N LYS A 287 -6.93 -15.58 30.73
CA LYS A 287 -6.07 -16.78 30.58
C LYS A 287 -4.62 -16.44 30.24
N VAL A 288 -4.38 -15.27 29.69
CA VAL A 288 -3.05 -14.79 29.27
C VAL A 288 -2.73 -13.50 29.99
N VAL A 289 -1.52 -13.43 30.55
CA VAL A 289 -0.98 -12.19 31.13
C VAL A 289 0.22 -11.79 30.27
N PRO A 290 0.08 -10.75 29.41
CA PRO A 290 1.20 -10.34 28.57
C PRO A 290 2.32 -9.68 29.39
N ASP A 291 3.56 -10.02 29.09
CA ASP A 291 4.75 -9.39 29.67
C ASP A 291 5.04 -8.02 29.03
N LEU A 292 4.68 -7.88 27.75
CA LEU A 292 4.84 -6.65 26.97
C LEU A 292 3.61 -6.45 26.08
N VAL A 293 3.06 -5.25 26.10
CA VAL A 293 1.97 -4.84 25.20
C VAL A 293 2.42 -3.63 24.40
N ILE A 294 2.30 -3.73 23.09
CA ILE A 294 2.54 -2.63 22.16
C ILE A 294 1.18 -2.14 21.67
N VAL A 295 0.91 -0.86 21.89
CA VAL A 295 -0.36 -0.20 21.56
C VAL A 295 -0.11 0.78 20.44
N GLU A 296 -0.89 0.68 19.35
CA GLU A 296 -0.79 1.56 18.20
C GLU A 296 -2.17 1.95 17.68
N TYR A 297 -2.57 3.21 17.89
CA TYR A 297 -3.84 3.78 17.42
C TYR A 297 -3.65 5.20 16.85
N ALA A 298 -2.41 5.65 16.69
CA ALA A 298 -2.10 7.02 16.33
C ALA A 298 -2.77 7.52 15.03
N VAL A 299 -3.15 6.62 14.14
CA VAL A 299 -3.83 6.96 12.88
C VAL A 299 -5.34 7.10 13.05
N ASN A 300 -5.92 6.41 14.03
CA ASN A 300 -7.37 6.31 14.20
C ASN A 300 -7.92 7.11 15.40
N ASP A 301 -7.04 7.49 16.32
CA ASP A 301 -7.42 8.38 17.42
C ASP A 301 -7.38 9.81 16.87
N GLU A 302 -8.55 10.42 16.74
CA GLU A 302 -8.67 11.84 16.43
C GLU A 302 -8.34 12.63 17.72
N GLY A 303 -7.49 13.65 17.56
CA GLY A 303 -7.24 14.57 18.66
C GLY A 303 -8.53 15.31 19.00
N ASP A 304 -8.86 15.38 20.26
CA ASP A 304 -9.90 16.29 20.74
C ASP A 304 -9.48 17.72 20.35
N GLU A 305 -10.27 18.38 19.52
CA GLU A 305 -10.15 19.81 19.22
C GLU A 305 -10.55 20.68 20.43
#